data_00a74662bae3e30530081bbf10d81d4e
#
_entry.id   00a74662bae3e30530081bbf10d81d4e
#
_cell.length_a   1.000
_cell.length_b   1.000
_cell.length_c   1.000
_cell.angle_alpha   90.00
_cell.angle_beta   90.00
_cell.angle_gamma   90.00
#
_symmetry.space_group_name_H-M   'P 1'
#
loop_
_entity.id
_entity.type
_entity.pdbx_description
1 polymer ?
#
loop_
_entity_poly.entity_id
_entity_poly.type
_entity_poly.pdbx_seq_one_letter_code
_entity_poly.pdbx_strand_id
1 'polypeptide(L)'
;AISKGFKVGVAAFPDGHPASAANPTQDLDVLAQKAKLGASFATTQFFFDVNKWEQLVSALAKKGVNIPVIPGILPITNLKQLNRMADLSGTSIPDSVANRINSVSESDVSKVGIEIATEFSEELLKAGAPGLHFFTMNNSDSTYQIVQNLNIAK
;
A
#
# COMPACT_ATOMS: atom_id res chain seq x y z
N ALA A 1 -11.36 13.20 -18.24
CA ALA A 1 -9.96 13.51 -17.90
C ALA A 1 -9.03 13.07 -19.05
N ILE A 2 -9.04 11.79 -19.43
CA ILE A 2 -8.16 11.22 -20.48
C ILE A 2 -8.32 11.95 -21.81
N SER A 3 -9.55 12.20 -22.27
CA SER A 3 -9.86 12.95 -23.50
C SER A 3 -9.33 14.41 -23.51
N LYS A 4 -8.91 14.91 -22.35
CA LYS A 4 -8.28 16.23 -22.17
C LYS A 4 -6.75 16.16 -21.98
N GLY A 5 -6.13 14.99 -22.22
CA GLY A 5 -4.69 14.78 -22.12
C GLY A 5 -4.16 14.55 -20.70
N PHE A 6 -5.02 14.37 -19.69
CA PHE A 6 -4.57 14.06 -18.32
C PHE A 6 -4.16 12.61 -18.17
N LYS A 7 -3.06 12.35 -17.48
CA LYS A 7 -2.75 11.03 -16.93
C LYS A 7 -3.67 10.77 -15.74
N VAL A 8 -4.29 9.59 -15.69
CA VAL A 8 -5.25 9.23 -14.66
C VAL A 8 -4.72 8.08 -13.83
N GLY A 9 -4.53 8.31 -12.54
CA GLY A 9 -4.29 7.28 -11.54
C GLY A 9 -5.59 6.74 -10.97
N VAL A 10 -5.61 5.46 -10.60
CA VAL A 10 -6.78 4.78 -10.01
C VAL A 10 -6.39 4.02 -8.76
N ALA A 11 -7.36 3.82 -7.84
CA ALA A 11 -7.14 3.04 -6.64
C ALA A 11 -7.12 1.53 -6.94
N ALA A 12 -6.28 0.80 -6.21
CA ALA A 12 -6.20 -0.65 -6.16
C ALA A 12 -6.25 -1.14 -4.71
N PHE A 13 -6.69 -2.36 -4.48
CA PHE A 13 -6.95 -2.91 -3.15
C PHE A 13 -6.31 -4.31 -3.02
N PRO A 14 -5.07 -4.41 -2.51
CA PRO A 14 -4.39 -5.71 -2.34
C PRO A 14 -5.13 -6.67 -1.40
N ASP A 15 -5.76 -6.15 -0.36
CA ASP A 15 -6.57 -6.92 0.60
C ASP A 15 -8.06 -7.04 0.19
N GLY A 16 -8.44 -6.45 -0.96
CA GLY A 16 -9.83 -6.29 -1.37
C GLY A 16 -10.49 -5.04 -0.76
N HIS A 17 -11.53 -4.56 -1.41
CA HIS A 17 -12.32 -3.44 -0.88
C HIS A 17 -13.46 -3.99 0.01
N PRO A 18 -13.76 -3.41 1.18
CA PRO A 18 -14.81 -3.89 2.08
C PRO A 18 -16.17 -4.09 1.39
N ALA A 19 -16.54 -3.19 0.48
CA ALA A 19 -17.79 -3.29 -0.29
C ALA A 19 -17.81 -4.44 -1.31
N SER A 20 -16.67 -5.05 -1.62
CA SER A 20 -16.52 -6.16 -2.56
C SER A 20 -16.30 -7.51 -1.86
N ALA A 21 -16.43 -7.57 -0.54
CA ALA A 21 -16.18 -8.79 0.25
C ALA A 21 -16.99 -10.02 -0.22
N ALA A 22 -18.20 -9.79 -0.76
CA ALA A 22 -19.03 -10.85 -1.33
C ALA A 22 -18.54 -11.37 -2.70
N ASN A 23 -17.64 -10.64 -3.37
CA ASN A 23 -17.08 -11.00 -4.68
C ASN A 23 -15.59 -10.64 -4.75
N PRO A 24 -14.69 -11.52 -4.28
CA PRO A 24 -13.26 -11.23 -4.18
C PRO A 24 -12.55 -10.91 -5.51
N THR A 25 -13.13 -11.28 -6.65
CA THR A 25 -12.55 -10.98 -7.97
C THR A 25 -12.96 -9.63 -8.52
N GLN A 26 -13.99 -9.00 -7.94
CA GLN A 26 -14.59 -7.77 -8.46
C GLN A 26 -13.59 -6.62 -8.53
N ASP A 27 -12.78 -6.43 -7.50
CA ASP A 27 -11.82 -5.31 -7.46
C ASP A 27 -10.76 -5.43 -8.56
N LEU A 28 -10.29 -6.66 -8.80
CA LEU A 28 -9.35 -6.95 -9.89
C LEU A 28 -9.99 -6.70 -11.26
N ASP A 29 -11.24 -7.11 -11.46
CA ASP A 29 -11.97 -6.90 -12.71
C ASP A 29 -12.21 -5.42 -12.98
N VAL A 30 -12.63 -4.68 -11.96
CA VAL A 30 -12.83 -3.23 -12.04
C VAL A 30 -11.51 -2.51 -12.31
N LEU A 31 -10.41 -2.91 -11.68
CA LEU A 31 -9.09 -2.33 -11.92
C LEU A 31 -8.61 -2.60 -13.35
N ALA A 32 -8.77 -3.84 -13.82
CA ALA A 32 -8.43 -4.20 -15.20
C ALA A 32 -9.28 -3.40 -16.22
N GLN A 33 -10.54 -3.17 -15.92
CA GLN A 33 -11.42 -2.35 -16.75
C GLN A 33 -11.00 -0.88 -16.79
N LYS A 34 -10.64 -0.30 -15.63
CA LYS A 34 -10.12 1.08 -15.54
C LYS A 34 -8.82 1.25 -16.34
N ALA A 35 -7.92 0.26 -16.30
CA ALA A 35 -6.70 0.27 -17.09
C ALA A 35 -6.99 0.24 -18.60
N LYS A 36 -7.90 -0.65 -19.05
CA LYS A 36 -8.33 -0.74 -20.46
C LYS A 36 -9.01 0.55 -20.95
N LEU A 37 -9.65 1.30 -20.05
CA LEU A 37 -10.24 2.60 -20.34
C LEU A 37 -9.23 3.76 -20.31
N GLY A 38 -7.94 3.48 -20.08
CA GLY A 38 -6.84 4.44 -20.19
C GLY A 38 -6.29 4.97 -18.87
N ALA A 39 -6.53 4.29 -17.74
CA ALA A 39 -5.79 4.60 -16.51
C ALA A 39 -4.29 4.34 -16.75
N SER A 40 -3.45 5.29 -16.34
CA SER A 40 -2.02 5.29 -16.60
C SER A 40 -1.21 4.57 -15.52
N PHE A 41 -1.73 4.52 -14.30
CA PHE A 41 -1.13 3.84 -13.14
C PHE A 41 -2.21 3.56 -12.09
N ALA A 42 -1.87 2.72 -11.11
CA ALA A 42 -2.68 2.53 -9.92
C ALA A 42 -1.86 2.83 -8.66
N THR A 43 -2.49 3.36 -7.62
CA THR A 43 -1.96 3.42 -6.25
C THR A 43 -2.78 2.49 -5.37
N THR A 44 -2.12 1.69 -4.53
CA THR A 44 -2.88 0.79 -3.67
C THR A 44 -3.35 1.47 -2.40
N GLN A 45 -4.40 0.91 -1.77
CA GLN A 45 -4.63 1.10 -0.35
C GLN A 45 -3.37 0.61 0.40
N PHE A 46 -3.12 1.11 1.63
CA PHE A 46 -2.04 0.54 2.44
C PHE A 46 -2.36 -0.92 2.80
N PHE A 47 -1.34 -1.70 3.00
CA PHE A 47 -1.37 -3.13 3.32
C PHE A 47 -0.02 -3.51 3.96
N PHE A 48 0.14 -4.76 4.42
CA PHE A 48 1.31 -5.16 5.21
C PHE A 48 1.96 -6.49 4.76
N ASP A 49 1.59 -7.01 3.58
CA ASP A 49 2.10 -8.29 3.06
C ASP A 49 2.50 -8.13 1.59
N VAL A 50 3.80 -8.23 1.30
CA VAL A 50 4.36 -8.09 -0.06
C VAL A 50 3.71 -9.08 -1.04
N ASN A 51 3.40 -10.29 -0.59
CA ASN A 51 2.76 -11.30 -1.45
C ASN A 51 1.41 -10.82 -2.02
N LYS A 52 0.68 -9.99 -1.27
CA LYS A 52 -0.59 -9.40 -1.75
C LYS A 52 -0.39 -8.49 -2.95
N TRP A 53 0.68 -7.69 -2.92
CA TRP A 53 1.03 -6.84 -4.06
C TRP A 53 1.50 -7.66 -5.26
N GLU A 54 2.36 -8.66 -5.07
CA GLU A 54 2.82 -9.53 -6.15
C GLU A 54 1.66 -10.30 -6.79
N GLN A 55 0.74 -10.83 -5.98
CA GLN A 55 -0.48 -11.50 -6.46
C GLN A 55 -1.35 -10.56 -7.30
N LEU A 56 -1.55 -9.32 -6.84
CA LEU A 56 -2.32 -8.31 -7.57
C LEU A 56 -1.68 -8.00 -8.93
N VAL A 57 -0.38 -7.73 -8.97
CA VAL A 57 0.36 -7.43 -10.22
C VAL A 57 0.32 -8.62 -11.17
N SER A 58 0.58 -9.85 -10.66
CA SER A 58 0.51 -11.07 -11.44
C SER A 58 -0.90 -11.33 -12.01
N ALA A 59 -1.94 -11.09 -11.21
CA ALA A 59 -3.32 -11.26 -11.64
C ALA A 59 -3.74 -10.23 -12.71
N LEU A 60 -3.26 -8.99 -12.62
CA LEU A 60 -3.45 -7.98 -13.67
C LEU A 60 -2.75 -8.38 -14.96
N ALA A 61 -1.51 -8.85 -14.90
CA ALA A 61 -0.76 -9.31 -16.06
C ALA A 61 -1.50 -10.47 -16.78
N LYS A 62 -2.06 -11.43 -16.03
CA LYS A 62 -2.90 -12.52 -16.59
C LYS A 62 -4.16 -12.00 -17.31
N LYS A 63 -4.65 -10.81 -16.96
CA LYS A 63 -5.78 -10.14 -17.64
C LYS A 63 -5.31 -9.24 -18.81
N GLY A 64 -4.03 -9.29 -19.17
CA GLY A 64 -3.44 -8.48 -20.23
C GLY A 64 -3.32 -7.00 -19.87
N VAL A 65 -3.23 -6.68 -18.57
CA VAL A 65 -3.08 -5.33 -18.06
C VAL A 65 -1.69 -5.14 -17.48
N ASN A 66 -0.96 -4.13 -17.98
CA ASN A 66 0.43 -3.86 -17.60
C ASN A 66 0.62 -2.36 -17.30
N ILE A 67 -0.11 -1.87 -16.30
CA ILE A 67 0.07 -0.51 -15.75
C ILE A 67 0.93 -0.56 -14.48
N PRO A 68 1.74 0.48 -14.18
CA PRO A 68 2.43 0.59 -12.90
C PRO A 68 1.45 0.51 -11.72
N VAL A 69 1.72 -0.37 -10.76
CA VAL A 69 0.97 -0.48 -9.50
C VAL A 69 1.88 -0.02 -8.36
N ILE A 70 1.63 1.17 -7.84
CA ILE A 70 2.44 1.82 -6.81
C ILE A 70 1.88 1.43 -5.43
N PRO A 71 2.63 0.67 -4.60
CA PRO A 71 2.16 0.23 -3.30
C PRO A 71 2.01 1.39 -2.31
N GLY A 72 0.95 1.34 -1.52
CA GLY A 72 0.64 2.29 -0.45
C GLY A 72 1.26 1.85 0.87
N ILE A 73 2.00 2.74 1.52
CA ILE A 73 2.69 2.54 2.80
C ILE A 73 2.02 3.41 3.86
N LEU A 74 1.63 2.81 4.98
CA LEU A 74 1.14 3.52 6.15
C LEU A 74 2.23 3.49 7.25
N PRO A 75 2.90 4.62 7.54
CA PRO A 75 3.78 4.70 8.70
C PRO A 75 2.96 4.54 9.99
N ILE A 76 3.32 3.56 10.83
CA ILE A 76 2.65 3.32 12.10
C ILE A 76 3.23 4.26 13.14
N THR A 77 2.45 5.23 13.61
CA THR A 77 2.91 6.22 14.60
C THR A 77 2.31 6.00 15.99
N ASN A 78 1.16 5.36 16.07
CA ASN A 78 0.52 4.93 17.33
C ASN A 78 -0.53 3.84 17.06
N LEU A 79 -0.82 3.04 18.08
CA LEU A 79 -1.77 1.91 18.02
C LEU A 79 -3.20 2.34 17.67
N LYS A 80 -3.66 3.45 18.25
CA LYS A 80 -5.03 3.94 18.00
C LYS A 80 -5.26 4.29 16.53
N GLN A 81 -4.27 4.93 15.91
CA GLN A 81 -4.30 5.26 14.49
C GLN A 81 -4.27 4.00 13.63
N LEU A 82 -3.37 3.05 13.93
CA LEU A 82 -3.26 1.78 13.20
C LEU A 82 -4.59 1.03 13.19
N ASN A 83 -5.18 0.80 14.37
CA ASN A 83 -6.44 0.07 14.48
C ASN A 83 -7.58 0.79 13.74
N ARG A 84 -7.72 2.10 13.93
CA ARG A 84 -8.73 2.90 13.23
C ARG A 84 -8.58 2.83 11.71
N MET A 85 -7.36 2.91 11.21
CA MET A 85 -7.11 2.86 9.77
C MET A 85 -7.38 1.46 9.20
N ALA A 86 -7.00 0.40 9.92
CA ALA A 86 -7.31 -0.97 9.55
C ALA A 86 -8.83 -1.22 9.49
N ASP A 87 -9.58 -0.80 10.50
CA ASP A 87 -11.05 -0.92 10.54
C ASP A 87 -11.71 -0.21 9.35
N LEU A 88 -11.27 1.02 9.04
CA LEU A 88 -11.83 1.82 7.96
C LEU A 88 -11.52 1.27 6.56
N SER A 89 -10.35 0.69 6.38
CA SER A 89 -9.89 0.18 5.08
C SER A 89 -10.24 -1.30 4.83
N GLY A 90 -10.56 -2.03 5.89
CA GLY A 90 -10.71 -3.49 5.83
C GLY A 90 -9.36 -4.24 5.70
N THR A 91 -8.24 -3.53 5.90
CA THR A 91 -6.91 -4.12 5.83
C THR A 91 -6.63 -4.95 7.07
N SER A 92 -6.15 -6.19 6.90
CA SER A 92 -5.71 -7.03 7.99
C SER A 92 -4.30 -6.64 8.47
N ILE A 93 -4.12 -6.57 9.79
CA ILE A 93 -2.81 -6.36 10.40
C ILE A 93 -2.22 -7.76 10.67
N PRO A 94 -1.09 -8.15 10.03
CA PRO A 94 -0.45 -9.44 10.31
C PRO A 94 0.01 -9.55 11.76
N ASP A 95 -0.03 -10.77 12.31
CA ASP A 95 0.43 -11.04 13.68
C ASP A 95 1.89 -10.61 13.90
N SER A 96 2.74 -10.73 12.89
CA SER A 96 4.14 -10.27 12.94
C SER A 96 4.25 -8.76 13.20
N VAL A 97 3.41 -7.95 12.57
CA VAL A 97 3.35 -6.51 12.79
C VAL A 97 2.73 -6.21 14.15
N ALA A 98 1.58 -6.82 14.46
CA ALA A 98 0.88 -6.61 15.72
C ALA A 98 1.77 -6.97 16.92
N ASN A 99 2.48 -8.10 16.89
CA ASN A 99 3.36 -8.53 17.98
C ASN A 99 4.54 -7.59 18.16
N ARG A 100 5.19 -7.11 17.10
CA ARG A 100 6.29 -6.14 17.21
C ARG A 100 5.83 -4.84 17.86
N ILE A 101 4.68 -4.31 17.45
CA ILE A 101 4.13 -3.07 17.99
C ILE A 101 3.68 -3.23 19.44
N ASN A 102 3.03 -4.35 19.78
CA ASN A 102 2.54 -4.61 21.14
C ASN A 102 3.66 -4.98 22.14
N SER A 103 4.86 -5.32 21.67
CA SER A 103 6.00 -5.68 22.54
C SER A 103 6.78 -4.47 23.07
N VAL A 104 6.45 -3.26 22.65
CA VAL A 104 7.19 -2.05 23.04
C VAL A 104 6.31 -1.06 23.82
N SER A 105 6.96 -0.08 24.47
CA SER A 105 6.25 1.00 25.16
C SER A 105 5.54 1.92 24.16
N GLU A 106 4.50 2.62 24.59
CA GLU A 106 3.76 3.56 23.74
C GLU A 106 4.68 4.63 23.10
N SER A 107 5.71 5.06 23.82
CA SER A 107 6.71 6.02 23.31
C SER A 107 7.58 5.46 22.17
N ASP A 108 7.75 4.14 22.10
CA ASP A 108 8.60 3.48 21.11
C ASP A 108 7.82 2.99 19.88
N VAL A 109 6.48 3.00 19.94
CA VAL A 109 5.62 2.54 18.82
C VAL A 109 5.97 3.22 17.51
N SER A 110 6.18 4.53 17.51
CA SER A 110 6.52 5.27 16.29
C SER A 110 7.86 4.83 15.70
N LYS A 111 8.86 4.58 16.54
CA LYS A 111 10.18 4.10 16.10
C LYS A 111 10.07 2.72 15.45
N VAL A 112 9.45 1.78 16.14
CA VAL A 112 9.23 0.42 15.60
C VAL A 112 8.36 0.44 14.35
N GLY A 113 7.36 1.31 14.30
CA GLY A 113 6.52 1.50 13.12
C GLY A 113 7.29 2.02 11.89
N ILE A 114 8.28 2.90 12.10
CA ILE A 114 9.19 3.36 11.04
C ILE A 114 10.09 2.21 10.57
N GLU A 115 10.63 1.40 11.48
CA GLU A 115 11.42 0.22 11.14
C GLU A 115 10.61 -0.76 10.28
N ILE A 116 9.41 -1.13 10.71
CA ILE A 116 8.50 -2.01 9.96
C ILE A 116 8.19 -1.44 8.57
N ALA A 117 7.86 -0.17 8.47
CA ALA A 117 7.54 0.46 7.19
C ALA A 117 8.75 0.56 6.27
N THR A 118 9.96 0.72 6.83
CA THR A 118 11.22 0.71 6.06
C THR A 118 11.49 -0.69 5.49
N GLU A 119 11.46 -1.74 6.32
CA GLU A 119 11.65 -3.13 5.92
C GLU A 119 10.64 -3.54 4.82
N PHE A 120 9.37 -3.25 5.04
CA PHE A 120 8.31 -3.52 4.07
C PHE A 120 8.50 -2.76 2.74
N SER A 121 8.94 -1.51 2.81
CA SER A 121 9.26 -0.71 1.62
C SER A 121 10.43 -1.28 0.84
N GLU A 122 11.48 -1.75 1.53
CA GLU A 122 12.62 -2.43 0.89
C GLU A 122 12.19 -3.72 0.18
N GLU A 123 11.36 -4.54 0.84
CA GLU A 123 10.85 -5.77 0.25
C GLU A 123 10.03 -5.50 -1.02
N LEU A 124 9.14 -4.50 -1.00
CA LEU A 124 8.37 -4.10 -2.16
C LEU A 124 9.25 -3.60 -3.32
N LEU A 125 10.28 -2.80 -3.03
CA LEU A 125 11.23 -2.34 -4.05
C LEU A 125 12.04 -3.51 -4.63
N LYS A 126 12.48 -4.46 -3.80
CA LYS A 126 13.14 -5.71 -4.23
C LYS A 126 12.21 -6.59 -5.09
N ALA A 127 10.91 -6.61 -4.80
CA ALA A 127 9.90 -7.29 -5.60
C ALA A 127 9.57 -6.58 -6.91
N GLY A 128 10.17 -5.41 -7.18
CA GLY A 128 10.03 -4.67 -8.44
C GLY A 128 8.95 -3.60 -8.43
N ALA A 129 8.53 -3.11 -7.27
CA ALA A 129 7.61 -1.98 -7.19
C ALA A 129 8.21 -0.74 -7.88
N PRO A 130 7.44 -0.03 -8.72
CA PRO A 130 7.95 1.10 -9.53
C PRO A 130 8.18 2.37 -8.69
N GLY A 131 7.80 2.37 -7.45
CA GLY A 131 7.89 3.47 -6.49
C GLY A 131 6.99 3.20 -5.29
N LEU A 132 6.92 4.14 -4.35
CA LEU A 132 6.15 4.03 -3.12
C LEU A 132 5.20 5.22 -2.97
N HIS A 133 4.01 4.98 -2.43
CA HIS A 133 3.04 6.00 -2.06
C HIS A 133 2.83 6.00 -0.54
N PHE A 134 3.04 7.12 0.13
CA PHE A 134 2.94 7.21 1.58
C PHE A 134 1.64 7.87 2.05
N PHE A 135 0.94 7.21 2.98
CA PHE A 135 -0.17 7.76 3.73
C PHE A 135 0.37 8.57 4.93
N THR A 136 0.77 9.80 4.70
CA THR A 136 1.49 10.61 5.69
C THR A 136 0.62 11.11 6.84
N MET A 137 -0.70 11.14 6.67
CA MET A 137 -1.67 11.67 7.64
C MET A 137 -1.32 13.08 8.13
N ASN A 138 -0.82 13.93 7.23
CA ASN A 138 -0.33 15.29 7.49
C ASN A 138 0.88 15.35 8.45
N ASN A 139 1.61 14.25 8.61
CA ASN A 139 2.86 14.21 9.37
C ASN A 139 3.98 13.73 8.45
N SER A 140 4.98 14.58 8.23
CA SER A 140 6.10 14.29 7.33
C SER A 140 7.22 13.49 7.99
N ASP A 141 7.38 13.56 9.31
CA ASP A 141 8.58 13.11 10.01
C ASP A 141 8.83 11.61 9.83
N SER A 142 7.80 10.78 10.03
CA SER A 142 7.92 9.33 9.86
C SER A 142 8.24 8.96 8.41
N THR A 143 7.58 9.59 7.44
CA THR A 143 7.84 9.37 6.02
C THR A 143 9.25 9.80 5.64
N TYR A 144 9.70 10.95 6.14
CA TYR A 144 11.06 11.44 5.90
C TYR A 144 12.11 10.46 6.43
N GLN A 145 11.95 9.95 7.64
CA GLN A 145 12.84 8.96 8.23
C GLN A 145 12.88 7.66 7.42
N ILE A 146 11.72 7.15 6.97
CA ILE A 146 11.66 5.96 6.11
C ILE A 146 12.44 6.20 4.81
N VAL A 147 12.22 7.32 4.13
CA VAL A 147 12.91 7.66 2.87
C VAL A 147 14.42 7.78 3.08
N GLN A 148 14.86 8.35 4.21
CA GLN A 148 16.29 8.41 4.56
C GLN A 148 16.88 7.01 4.78
N ASN A 149 16.17 6.15 5.50
CA ASN A 149 16.61 4.77 5.76
C ASN A 149 16.75 3.96 4.46
N LEU A 150 15.85 4.16 3.50
CA LEU A 150 15.85 3.47 2.20
C LEU A 150 17.01 3.91 1.28
N ASN A 151 17.70 5.01 1.57
CA ASN A 151 18.78 5.56 0.73
C ASN A 151 18.42 5.76 -0.76
N ILE A 152 17.14 5.95 -1.08
CA ILE A 152 16.64 6.11 -2.46
C ILE A 152 16.63 7.56 -2.93
N ALA A 153 16.81 8.51 -2.02
CA ALA A 153 16.87 9.95 -2.31
C ALA A 153 18.33 10.38 -2.57
N LYS A 154 18.89 9.95 -3.69
CA LYS A 154 20.17 10.47 -4.19
C LYS A 154 20.01 10.99 -5.60
#